data_a98da6a2077dd3021435119b1df795e4
#
_entry.id   a98da6a2077dd3021435119b1df795e4
#
_cell.length_a   1.000
_cell.length_b   1.000
_cell.length_c   1.000
_cell.angle_alpha   90.00
_cell.angle_beta   90.00
_cell.angle_gamma   90.00
#
_symmetry.space_group_name_H-M   'P 1'
#
loop_
_entity.id
_entity.type
_entity.pdbx_description
1 polymer ?
#
loop_
_entity_poly.entity_id
_entity_poly.type
_entity_poly.pdbx_seq_one_letter_code
_entity_poly.pdbx_strand_id
1 'polypeptide(L)'
;MSDKNIEKNRYNSEAQNALDAGNYSSVNNLTLPLKKPYDFYESIIAMHINDKSFVLEIGAGMGENTEFLLATGAKVCATDISEHSLGVIEKRFNTDKLITKVADMEKLPFLDQSFDMVVSAGSLSYGDNDMVLHEIYRVLKIKGVFIAIDSLNNNPIYRLNRYVHYLKGERSLSVIERTPDLKLLSKYEQKFGKIETRFFGSISFLTPLMIRAFGEKISTKISDIVDKMFFIKRSAFKFVLMAKKK
;
A
#
# COMPACT_ATOMS: atom_id res chain seq x y z
N MET A 1 -24.28 -3.09 -9.71
CA MET A 1 -23.03 -2.34 -9.96
C MET A 1 -21.88 -3.22 -9.47
N SER A 2 -20.81 -3.38 -10.22
CA SER A 2 -19.68 -4.20 -9.73
C SER A 2 -18.97 -3.49 -8.57
N ASP A 3 -18.40 -4.23 -7.63
CA ASP A 3 -17.68 -3.67 -6.48
C ASP A 3 -16.55 -2.71 -6.91
N LYS A 4 -15.88 -3.01 -8.03
CA LYS A 4 -14.88 -2.10 -8.62
C LYS A 4 -15.47 -0.72 -9.00
N ASN A 5 -16.70 -0.68 -9.51
CA ASN A 5 -17.35 0.58 -9.85
C ASN A 5 -17.75 1.37 -8.59
N ILE A 6 -18.14 0.69 -7.53
CA ILE A 6 -18.44 1.32 -6.23
C ILE A 6 -17.16 1.98 -5.68
N GLU A 7 -16.06 1.25 -5.64
CA GLU A 7 -14.79 1.78 -5.16
C GLU A 7 -14.26 2.91 -6.05
N LYS A 8 -14.33 2.75 -7.39
CA LYS A 8 -13.96 3.82 -8.34
C LYS A 8 -14.74 5.11 -8.08
N ASN A 9 -16.06 5.02 -7.90
CA ASN A 9 -16.90 6.20 -7.66
C ASN A 9 -16.57 6.85 -6.31
N ARG A 10 -16.26 6.04 -5.28
CA ARG A 10 -15.83 6.55 -3.98
C ARG A 10 -14.52 7.33 -4.10
N TYR A 11 -13.50 6.76 -4.76
CA TYR A 11 -12.22 7.45 -4.97
C TYR A 11 -12.36 8.69 -5.84
N ASN A 12 -13.23 8.68 -6.85
CA ASN A 12 -13.53 9.88 -7.63
C ASN A 12 -14.10 11.00 -6.76
N SER A 13 -15.02 10.67 -5.83
CA SER A 13 -15.59 11.66 -4.90
C SER A 13 -14.58 12.16 -3.89
N GLU A 14 -13.74 11.26 -3.34
CA GLU A 14 -12.66 11.61 -2.41
C GLU A 14 -11.63 12.53 -3.09
N ALA A 15 -11.26 12.25 -4.34
CA ALA A 15 -10.34 13.07 -5.12
C ALA A 15 -10.91 14.48 -5.39
N GLN A 16 -12.20 14.59 -5.71
CA GLN A 16 -12.84 15.89 -5.88
C GLN A 16 -12.84 16.70 -4.58
N ASN A 17 -13.22 16.07 -3.47
CA ASN A 17 -13.21 16.72 -2.15
C ASN A 17 -11.78 17.17 -1.74
N ALA A 18 -10.77 16.39 -2.05
CA ALA A 18 -9.38 16.74 -1.78
C ALA A 18 -8.89 17.92 -2.61
N LEU A 19 -9.30 17.99 -3.89
CA LEU A 19 -9.02 19.16 -4.75
C LEU A 19 -9.67 20.42 -4.21
N ASP A 20 -10.93 20.34 -3.77
CA ASP A 20 -11.68 21.47 -3.24
C ASP A 20 -11.10 21.97 -1.89
N ALA A 21 -10.59 21.03 -1.07
CA ALA A 21 -10.03 21.34 0.24
C ALA A 21 -8.51 21.68 0.20
N GLY A 22 -7.81 21.36 -0.90
CA GLY A 22 -6.35 21.52 -1.01
C GLY A 22 -5.56 20.61 -0.06
N ASN A 23 -6.14 19.50 0.38
CA ASN A 23 -5.52 18.56 1.34
C ASN A 23 -5.44 17.17 0.71
N TYR A 24 -4.22 16.70 0.47
CA TYR A 24 -3.93 15.47 -0.28
C TYR A 24 -3.29 14.36 0.54
N SER A 25 -3.02 14.56 1.85
CA SER A 25 -2.28 13.59 2.65
C SER A 25 -3.09 13.01 3.79
N SER A 26 -3.19 11.69 3.84
CA SER A 26 -3.76 10.94 4.97
C SER A 26 -2.67 10.44 5.94
N VAL A 27 -1.46 10.15 5.43
CA VAL A 27 -0.36 9.56 6.23
C VAL A 27 0.25 10.58 7.19
N ASN A 28 0.30 11.86 6.82
CA ASN A 28 0.86 12.91 7.67
C ASN A 28 0.09 13.13 8.98
N ASN A 29 -1.16 12.68 9.05
CA ASN A 29 -2.03 12.78 10.24
C ASN A 29 -1.95 11.54 11.14
N LEU A 30 -1.12 10.53 10.81
CA LEU A 30 -0.96 9.34 11.62
C LEU A 30 -0.10 9.60 12.85
N THR A 31 -0.46 8.97 13.97
CA THR A 31 0.39 8.95 15.17
C THR A 31 1.68 8.16 14.90
N LEU A 32 2.76 8.46 15.64
CA LEU A 32 4.08 7.84 15.44
C LEU A 32 4.04 6.31 15.33
N PRO A 33 3.31 5.55 16.19
CA PRO A 33 3.26 4.10 16.05
C PRO A 33 2.63 3.62 14.73
N LEU A 34 1.68 4.37 14.19
CA LEU A 34 0.99 4.05 12.94
C LEU A 34 1.75 4.51 11.69
N LYS A 35 2.61 5.54 11.83
CA LYS A 35 3.47 6.03 10.75
C LYS A 35 4.67 5.10 10.48
N LYS A 36 5.19 4.47 11.50
CA LYS A 36 6.40 3.64 11.43
C LYS A 36 6.44 2.57 10.31
N PRO A 37 5.37 1.83 9.99
CA PRO A 37 5.37 0.93 8.84
C PRO A 37 5.67 1.64 7.52
N TYR A 38 5.20 2.87 7.35
CA TYR A 38 5.43 3.68 6.16
C TYR A 38 6.87 4.17 6.09
N ASP A 39 7.43 4.66 7.21
CA ASP A 39 8.86 5.05 7.28
C ASP A 39 9.77 3.86 6.91
N PHE A 40 9.41 2.65 7.35
CA PHE A 40 10.15 1.44 6.99
C PHE A 40 9.97 1.07 5.51
N TYR A 41 8.77 1.17 4.97
CA TYR A 41 8.47 0.94 3.55
C TYR A 41 9.29 1.87 2.66
N GLU A 42 9.29 3.17 2.96
CA GLU A 42 10.09 4.17 2.24
C GLU A 42 11.59 3.88 2.35
N SER A 43 12.07 3.48 3.51
CA SER A 43 13.48 3.12 3.71
C SER A 43 13.92 1.92 2.86
N ILE A 44 13.06 0.91 2.69
CA ILE A 44 13.34 -0.24 1.82
C ILE A 44 13.34 0.17 0.35
N ILE A 45 12.39 1.01 -0.07
CA ILE A 45 12.38 1.54 -1.44
C ILE A 45 13.67 2.30 -1.71
N ALA A 46 14.06 3.23 -0.82
CA ALA A 46 15.27 4.04 -0.97
C ALA A 46 16.56 3.23 -1.14
N MET A 47 16.62 2.02 -0.57
CA MET A 47 17.76 1.12 -0.74
C MET A 47 17.82 0.43 -2.11
N HIS A 48 16.73 0.40 -2.86
CA HIS A 48 16.60 -0.37 -4.10
C HIS A 48 16.28 0.49 -5.33
N ILE A 49 16.08 1.79 -5.16
CA ILE A 49 15.73 2.75 -6.21
C ILE A 49 16.88 3.72 -6.48
N ASN A 50 17.00 4.20 -7.72
CA ASN A 50 17.90 5.29 -8.10
C ASN A 50 17.30 6.09 -9.27
N ASP A 51 18.00 7.11 -9.72
CA ASP A 51 17.58 8.05 -10.77
C ASP A 51 17.40 7.41 -12.16
N LYS A 52 17.92 6.19 -12.37
CA LYS A 52 17.76 5.41 -13.60
C LYS A 52 16.63 4.39 -13.52
N SER A 53 16.05 4.21 -12.34
CA SER A 53 14.97 3.24 -12.11
C SER A 53 13.69 3.69 -12.80
N PHE A 54 12.99 2.75 -13.43
CA PHE A 54 11.62 2.93 -13.91
C PHE A 54 10.67 2.16 -12.98
N VAL A 55 9.87 2.90 -12.24
CA VAL A 55 9.00 2.40 -11.17
C VAL A 55 7.55 2.42 -11.63
N LEU A 56 6.84 1.31 -11.41
CA LEU A 56 5.38 1.25 -11.50
C LEU A 56 4.79 1.36 -10.10
N GLU A 57 3.93 2.33 -9.89
CA GLU A 57 3.08 2.44 -8.72
C GLU A 57 1.67 1.96 -9.06
N ILE A 58 1.18 0.91 -8.38
CA ILE A 58 -0.18 0.39 -8.55
C ILE A 58 -1.09 0.90 -7.44
N GLY A 59 -2.27 1.43 -7.82
CA GLY A 59 -3.19 2.05 -6.88
C GLY A 59 -2.61 3.31 -6.25
N ALA A 60 -2.13 4.24 -7.07
CA ALA A 60 -1.43 5.45 -6.64
C ALA A 60 -2.32 6.44 -5.86
N GLY A 61 -3.66 6.30 -5.96
CA GLY A 61 -4.59 7.22 -5.32
C GLY A 61 -4.31 8.66 -5.70
N MET A 62 -4.20 9.55 -4.72
CA MET A 62 -3.94 10.97 -4.93
C MET A 62 -2.45 11.35 -4.85
N GLY A 63 -1.54 10.35 -4.89
CA GLY A 63 -0.10 10.56 -5.06
C GLY A 63 0.69 10.78 -3.78
N GLU A 64 0.23 10.28 -2.63
CA GLU A 64 1.01 10.37 -1.39
C GLU A 64 2.35 9.64 -1.52
N ASN A 65 2.35 8.41 -2.03
CA ASN A 65 3.56 7.64 -2.23
C ASN A 65 4.30 8.08 -3.52
N THR A 66 3.58 8.57 -4.55
CA THR A 66 4.16 9.14 -5.77
C THR A 66 5.14 10.28 -5.46
N GLU A 67 4.80 11.15 -4.49
CA GLU A 67 5.66 12.25 -4.04
C GLU A 67 7.02 11.76 -3.56
N PHE A 68 7.02 10.75 -2.69
CA PHE A 68 8.25 10.11 -2.21
C PHE A 68 9.06 9.47 -3.35
N LEU A 69 8.39 8.74 -4.26
CA LEU A 69 9.06 8.09 -5.39
C LEU A 69 9.74 9.11 -6.31
N LEU A 70 9.06 10.20 -6.65
CA LEU A 70 9.63 11.28 -7.47
C LEU A 70 10.82 11.96 -6.79
N ALA A 71 10.77 12.14 -5.46
CA ALA A 71 11.87 12.72 -4.69
C ALA A 71 13.16 11.89 -4.75
N THR A 72 13.09 10.58 -5.06
CA THR A 72 14.28 9.75 -5.28
C THR A 72 14.97 10.01 -6.61
N GLY A 73 14.34 10.75 -7.52
CA GLY A 73 14.82 11.02 -8.85
C GLY A 73 14.46 9.97 -9.90
N ALA A 74 13.77 8.90 -9.53
CA ALA A 74 13.35 7.83 -10.44
C ALA A 74 12.26 8.32 -11.42
N LYS A 75 12.13 7.61 -12.56
CA LYS A 75 10.97 7.73 -13.44
C LYS A 75 9.81 6.91 -12.87
N VAL A 76 8.65 7.53 -12.68
CA VAL A 76 7.48 6.92 -12.04
C VAL A 76 6.33 6.81 -13.03
N CYS A 77 5.75 5.62 -13.16
CA CYS A 77 4.46 5.40 -13.79
C CYS A 77 3.42 5.14 -12.69
N ALA A 78 2.63 6.15 -12.37
CA ALA A 78 1.56 6.06 -11.39
C ALA A 78 0.27 5.55 -12.04
N THR A 79 -0.31 4.47 -11.52
CA THR A 79 -1.53 3.88 -12.05
C THR A 79 -2.62 3.81 -11.00
N ASP A 80 -3.85 4.10 -11.41
CA ASP A 80 -5.04 3.93 -10.59
C ASP A 80 -6.24 3.63 -11.48
N ILE A 81 -7.31 3.07 -10.93
CA ILE A 81 -8.58 2.86 -11.62
C ILE A 81 -9.39 4.16 -11.71
N SER A 82 -9.14 5.10 -10.81
CA SER A 82 -9.77 6.42 -10.74
C SER A 82 -8.99 7.44 -11.57
N GLU A 83 -9.59 7.90 -12.66
CA GLU A 83 -9.06 9.00 -13.47
C GLU A 83 -8.98 10.31 -12.68
N HIS A 84 -9.94 10.57 -11.78
CA HIS A 84 -9.94 11.77 -10.93
C HIS A 84 -8.76 11.77 -9.96
N SER A 85 -8.42 10.61 -9.36
CA SER A 85 -7.25 10.49 -8.50
C SER A 85 -5.96 10.79 -9.26
N LEU A 86 -5.81 10.29 -10.48
CA LEU A 86 -4.66 10.60 -11.34
C LEU A 86 -4.62 12.07 -11.74
N GLY A 87 -5.76 12.69 -12.00
CA GLY A 87 -5.84 14.14 -12.25
C GLY A 87 -5.36 14.99 -11.06
N VAL A 88 -5.51 14.49 -9.82
CA VAL A 88 -4.89 15.12 -8.64
C VAL A 88 -3.37 15.03 -8.71
N ILE A 89 -2.83 13.85 -9.03
CA ILE A 89 -1.39 13.62 -9.18
C ILE A 89 -0.80 14.56 -10.22
N GLU A 90 -1.42 14.69 -11.40
CA GLU A 90 -0.97 15.56 -12.48
C GLU A 90 -0.96 17.05 -12.07
N LYS A 91 -1.94 17.49 -11.26
CA LYS A 91 -1.97 18.85 -10.73
C LYS A 91 -0.91 19.10 -9.66
N ARG A 92 -0.58 18.06 -8.86
CA ARG A 92 0.43 18.17 -7.78
C ARG A 92 1.85 18.18 -8.30
N PHE A 93 2.14 17.38 -9.33
CA PHE A 93 3.51 17.12 -9.78
C PHE A 93 3.69 17.45 -11.25
N ASN A 94 4.33 18.57 -11.53
CA ASN A 94 4.69 18.98 -12.89
C ASN A 94 6.15 18.60 -13.18
N THR A 95 6.38 17.37 -13.67
CA THR A 95 7.70 16.83 -13.96
C THR A 95 7.65 15.84 -15.13
N ASP A 96 8.70 15.82 -15.94
CA ASP A 96 8.90 14.86 -17.04
C ASP A 96 9.18 13.42 -16.57
N LYS A 97 9.47 13.25 -15.28
CA LYS A 97 9.68 11.93 -14.66
C LYS A 97 8.40 11.21 -14.29
N LEU A 98 7.25 11.87 -14.36
CA LEU A 98 5.94 11.28 -14.03
C LEU A 98 5.17 10.89 -15.29
N ILE A 99 4.64 9.69 -15.30
CA ILE A 99 3.63 9.21 -16.24
C ILE A 99 2.43 8.76 -15.41
N THR A 100 1.23 9.24 -15.74
CA THR A 100 -0.02 8.73 -15.16
C THR A 100 -0.74 7.86 -16.17
N LYS A 101 -1.37 6.78 -15.71
CA LYS A 101 -2.17 5.91 -16.59
C LYS A 101 -3.32 5.25 -15.84
N VAL A 102 -4.54 5.43 -16.33
CA VAL A 102 -5.69 4.68 -15.83
C VAL A 102 -5.47 3.20 -16.14
N ALA A 103 -5.44 2.37 -15.11
CA ALA A 103 -5.23 0.94 -15.25
C ALA A 103 -5.89 0.15 -14.12
N ASP A 104 -6.41 -1.03 -14.47
CA ASP A 104 -6.80 -2.06 -13.53
C ASP A 104 -5.57 -2.91 -13.18
N MET A 105 -5.24 -3.01 -11.90
CA MET A 105 -4.09 -3.80 -11.43
C MET A 105 -4.21 -5.30 -11.72
N GLU A 106 -5.43 -5.79 -12.02
CA GLU A 106 -5.67 -7.18 -12.43
C GLU A 106 -5.31 -7.43 -13.91
N LYS A 107 -5.15 -6.35 -14.70
CA LYS A 107 -4.77 -6.42 -16.12
C LYS A 107 -4.01 -5.15 -16.51
N LEU A 108 -2.73 -5.13 -16.22
CA LEU A 108 -1.88 -3.97 -16.47
C LEU A 108 -1.58 -3.80 -17.97
N PRO A 109 -1.78 -2.60 -18.55
CA PRO A 109 -1.59 -2.34 -19.96
C PRO A 109 -0.11 -2.08 -20.31
N PHE A 110 0.78 -2.93 -19.82
CA PHE A 110 2.22 -2.86 -20.03
C PHE A 110 2.76 -4.18 -20.55
N LEU A 111 3.87 -4.13 -21.27
CA LEU A 111 4.60 -5.31 -21.73
C LEU A 111 5.25 -6.04 -20.54
N ASP A 112 5.57 -7.30 -20.75
CA ASP A 112 6.35 -8.08 -19.81
C ASP A 112 7.71 -7.41 -19.56
N GLN A 113 8.23 -7.52 -18.34
CA GLN A 113 9.56 -7.04 -17.97
C GLN A 113 9.79 -5.56 -18.30
N SER A 114 8.80 -4.70 -18.05
CA SER A 114 8.87 -3.26 -18.33
C SER A 114 9.49 -2.44 -17.20
N PHE A 115 9.36 -2.89 -15.94
CA PHE A 115 9.68 -2.08 -14.76
C PHE A 115 10.81 -2.69 -13.92
N ASP A 116 11.68 -1.83 -13.41
CA ASP A 116 12.74 -2.21 -12.47
C ASP A 116 12.17 -2.47 -11.08
N MET A 117 11.11 -1.73 -10.72
CA MET A 117 10.42 -1.86 -9.45
C MET A 117 8.91 -1.72 -9.65
N VAL A 118 8.13 -2.48 -8.89
CA VAL A 118 6.69 -2.27 -8.70
C VAL A 118 6.44 -1.99 -7.23
N VAL A 119 5.64 -0.98 -6.93
CA VAL A 119 5.29 -0.61 -5.55
C VAL A 119 3.78 -0.54 -5.36
N SER A 120 3.33 -0.81 -4.12
CA SER A 120 1.95 -0.69 -3.69
C SER A 120 1.87 -0.19 -2.25
N ALA A 121 1.04 0.81 -2.00
CA ALA A 121 0.82 1.36 -0.67
C ALA A 121 -0.67 1.30 -0.30
N GLY A 122 -1.11 0.16 0.27
CA GLY A 122 -2.48 -0.04 0.75
C GLY A 122 -3.51 -0.34 -0.33
N SER A 123 -3.10 -0.79 -1.52
CA SER A 123 -4.01 -1.01 -2.66
C SER A 123 -4.32 -2.48 -2.97
N LEU A 124 -3.63 -3.45 -2.39
CA LEU A 124 -3.76 -4.87 -2.77
C LEU A 124 -5.16 -5.45 -2.51
N SER A 125 -5.92 -4.91 -1.57
CA SER A 125 -7.28 -5.37 -1.28
C SER A 125 -8.32 -4.99 -2.33
N TYR A 126 -7.99 -4.12 -3.28
CA TYR A 126 -8.93 -3.64 -4.30
C TYR A 126 -8.94 -4.48 -5.59
N GLY A 127 -8.03 -5.43 -5.74
CA GLY A 127 -7.98 -6.35 -6.85
C GLY A 127 -8.10 -7.82 -6.43
N ASP A 128 -8.33 -8.71 -7.40
CA ASP A 128 -8.16 -10.14 -7.20
C ASP A 128 -6.69 -10.45 -6.95
N ASN A 129 -6.40 -11.01 -5.78
CA ASN A 129 -5.03 -11.18 -5.31
C ASN A 129 -4.17 -12.08 -6.20
N ASP A 130 -4.76 -13.09 -6.86
CA ASP A 130 -4.01 -14.01 -7.73
C ASP A 130 -3.72 -13.34 -9.09
N MET A 131 -4.68 -12.58 -9.63
CA MET A 131 -4.50 -11.82 -10.86
C MET A 131 -3.47 -10.69 -10.65
N VAL A 132 -3.57 -9.96 -9.54
CA VAL A 132 -2.63 -8.88 -9.19
C VAL A 132 -1.21 -9.42 -9.02
N LEU A 133 -1.03 -10.54 -8.30
CA LEU A 133 0.27 -11.20 -8.15
C LEU A 133 0.85 -11.61 -9.50
N HIS A 134 0.02 -12.16 -10.40
CA HIS A 134 0.45 -12.55 -11.75
C HIS A 134 0.95 -11.34 -12.55
N GLU A 135 0.20 -10.25 -12.57
CA GLU A 135 0.53 -9.05 -13.30
C GLU A 135 1.78 -8.34 -12.75
N ILE A 136 1.90 -8.21 -11.42
CA ILE A 136 3.11 -7.69 -10.78
C ILE A 136 4.35 -8.49 -11.23
N TYR A 137 4.26 -9.81 -11.17
CA TYR A 137 5.37 -10.66 -11.57
C TYR A 137 5.67 -10.54 -13.07
N ARG A 138 4.66 -10.45 -13.92
CA ARG A 138 4.79 -10.33 -15.38
C ARG A 138 5.52 -9.04 -15.78
N VAL A 139 5.07 -7.90 -15.25
CA VAL A 139 5.61 -6.59 -15.65
C VAL A 139 6.97 -6.26 -15.04
N LEU A 140 7.39 -6.93 -13.97
CA LEU A 140 8.72 -6.78 -13.40
C LEU A 140 9.78 -7.38 -14.33
N LYS A 141 10.89 -6.66 -14.51
CA LYS A 141 12.11 -7.17 -15.13
C LYS A 141 12.70 -8.32 -14.31
N ILE A 142 13.55 -9.14 -14.92
CA ILE A 142 14.43 -10.07 -14.19
C ILE A 142 15.27 -9.28 -13.20
N LYS A 143 15.41 -9.76 -11.97
CA LYS A 143 16.01 -9.08 -10.82
C LYS A 143 15.27 -7.83 -10.33
N GLY A 144 14.14 -7.46 -10.95
CA GLY A 144 13.27 -6.40 -10.49
C GLY A 144 12.64 -6.71 -9.11
N VAL A 145 12.23 -5.68 -8.39
CA VAL A 145 11.78 -5.79 -7.00
C VAL A 145 10.33 -5.33 -6.88
N PHE A 146 9.51 -6.12 -6.19
CA PHE A 146 8.19 -5.71 -5.71
C PHE A 146 8.28 -5.33 -4.24
N ILE A 147 7.77 -4.15 -3.88
CA ILE A 147 7.71 -3.70 -2.49
C ILE A 147 6.28 -3.23 -2.20
N ALA A 148 5.68 -3.75 -1.14
CA ALA A 148 4.34 -3.37 -0.73
C ALA A 148 4.24 -3.12 0.77
N ILE A 149 3.41 -2.13 1.14
CA ILE A 149 2.89 -1.96 2.48
C ILE A 149 1.38 -2.14 2.41
N ASP A 150 0.81 -2.99 3.26
CA ASP A 150 -0.64 -3.15 3.33
C ASP A 150 -1.11 -3.61 4.72
N SER A 151 -2.42 -3.64 4.90
CA SER A 151 -3.08 -4.16 6.08
C SER A 151 -3.06 -5.69 6.08
N LEU A 152 -2.92 -6.30 7.26
CA LEU A 152 -2.97 -7.75 7.43
C LEU A 152 -4.32 -8.18 8.03
N ASN A 153 -4.95 -9.21 7.47
CA ASN A 153 -6.29 -9.67 7.85
C ASN A 153 -6.30 -10.92 8.74
N ASN A 154 -5.26 -11.15 9.53
CA ASN A 154 -5.17 -12.33 10.39
C ASN A 154 -5.67 -12.10 11.83
N ASN A 155 -5.62 -10.87 12.34
CA ASN A 155 -6.07 -10.54 13.68
C ASN A 155 -7.59 -10.37 13.73
N PRO A 156 -8.32 -11.14 14.59
CA PRO A 156 -9.79 -11.08 14.69
C PRO A 156 -10.31 -9.70 15.11
N ILE A 157 -9.56 -8.93 15.92
CA ILE A 157 -9.96 -7.58 16.35
C ILE A 157 -9.99 -6.63 15.13
N TYR A 158 -8.95 -6.67 14.30
CA TYR A 158 -8.92 -5.84 13.09
C TYR A 158 -9.93 -6.29 12.04
N ARG A 159 -10.20 -7.60 11.95
CA ARG A 159 -11.27 -8.14 11.10
C ARG A 159 -12.64 -7.63 11.53
N LEU A 160 -12.93 -7.68 12.83
CA LEU A 160 -14.19 -7.16 13.37
C LEU A 160 -14.33 -5.66 13.09
N ASN A 161 -13.28 -4.86 13.30
CA ASN A 161 -13.30 -3.43 13.01
C ASN A 161 -13.59 -3.16 11.53
N ARG A 162 -12.97 -3.90 10.60
CA ARG A 162 -13.25 -3.77 9.16
C ARG A 162 -14.69 -4.13 8.82
N TYR A 163 -15.23 -5.16 9.47
CA TYR A 163 -16.62 -5.55 9.30
C TYR A 163 -17.60 -4.48 9.78
N VAL A 164 -17.29 -3.79 10.89
CA VAL A 164 -18.06 -2.62 11.36
C VAL A 164 -18.04 -1.49 10.30
N HIS A 165 -16.90 -1.21 9.68
CA HIS A 165 -16.80 -0.22 8.58
C HIS A 165 -17.61 -0.64 7.34
N TYR A 166 -17.67 -1.94 7.03
CA TYR A 166 -18.56 -2.47 5.99
C TYR A 166 -20.04 -2.22 6.32
N LEU A 167 -20.48 -2.54 7.55
CA LEU A 167 -21.86 -2.31 7.96
C LEU A 167 -22.27 -0.82 7.92
N LYS A 168 -21.31 0.08 8.06
CA LYS A 168 -21.51 1.54 7.89
C LYS A 168 -21.51 1.98 6.41
N GLY A 169 -21.31 1.09 5.46
CA GLY A 169 -21.24 1.42 4.03
C GLY A 169 -19.93 2.12 3.60
N GLU A 170 -18.92 2.15 4.47
CA GLU A 170 -17.63 2.81 4.20
C GLU A 170 -16.68 1.95 3.35
N ARG A 171 -16.95 0.65 3.21
CA ARG A 171 -16.17 -0.31 2.42
C ARG A 171 -17.06 -1.36 1.78
N SER A 172 -16.66 -1.90 0.63
CA SER A 172 -17.32 -3.06 0.04
C SER A 172 -16.90 -4.37 0.72
N LEU A 173 -17.73 -5.41 0.64
CA LEU A 173 -17.43 -6.72 1.20
C LEU A 173 -16.21 -7.36 0.53
N SER A 174 -16.08 -7.20 -0.79
CA SER A 174 -14.96 -7.73 -1.56
C SER A 174 -13.61 -7.18 -1.10
N VAL A 175 -13.52 -5.91 -0.73
CA VAL A 175 -12.30 -5.29 -0.18
C VAL A 175 -11.90 -5.95 1.15
N ILE A 176 -12.89 -6.30 2.00
CA ILE A 176 -12.61 -6.98 3.26
C ILE A 176 -12.09 -8.40 3.01
N GLU A 177 -12.75 -9.14 2.11
CA GLU A 177 -12.39 -10.51 1.77
C GLU A 177 -11.01 -10.61 1.09
N ARG A 178 -10.68 -9.61 0.26
CA ARG A 178 -9.40 -9.53 -0.46
C ARG A 178 -8.28 -8.88 0.35
N THR A 179 -8.57 -8.36 1.57
CA THR A 179 -7.51 -7.80 2.43
C THR A 179 -6.43 -8.87 2.65
N PRO A 180 -5.14 -8.56 2.37
CA PRO A 180 -4.04 -9.51 2.47
C PRO A 180 -3.99 -10.27 3.78
N ASP A 181 -3.69 -11.56 3.70
CA ASP A 181 -3.49 -12.46 4.83
C ASP A 181 -2.18 -13.23 4.70
N LEU A 182 -1.84 -14.06 5.68
CA LEU A 182 -0.63 -14.88 5.63
C LEU A 182 -0.64 -15.93 4.50
N LYS A 183 -1.81 -16.33 4.00
CA LYS A 183 -1.92 -17.25 2.86
C LYS A 183 -1.49 -16.54 1.58
N LEU A 184 -1.92 -15.29 1.41
CA LEU A 184 -1.48 -14.49 0.28
C LEU A 184 0.04 -14.27 0.30
N LEU A 185 0.63 -13.96 1.45
CA LEU A 185 2.09 -13.81 1.57
C LEU A 185 2.82 -15.10 1.17
N SER A 186 2.27 -16.28 1.51
CA SER A 186 2.82 -17.56 1.06
C SER A 186 2.73 -17.75 -0.46
N LYS A 187 1.68 -17.22 -1.13
CA LYS A 187 1.60 -17.23 -2.60
C LYS A 187 2.68 -16.35 -3.24
N TYR A 188 2.96 -15.17 -2.65
CA TYR A 188 4.10 -14.34 -3.09
C TYR A 188 5.42 -15.09 -2.94
N GLU A 189 5.63 -15.79 -1.81
CA GLU A 189 6.83 -16.59 -1.59
C GLU A 189 6.97 -17.73 -2.60
N GLN A 190 5.88 -18.44 -2.90
CA GLN A 190 5.87 -19.49 -3.94
C GLN A 190 6.21 -18.93 -5.33
N LYS A 191 5.70 -17.75 -5.68
CA LYS A 191 5.89 -17.14 -7.00
C LYS A 191 7.29 -16.56 -7.19
N PHE A 192 7.82 -15.86 -6.18
CA PHE A 192 9.10 -15.16 -6.23
C PHE A 192 10.29 -16.01 -5.72
N GLY A 193 10.01 -17.05 -4.94
CA GLY A 193 10.98 -17.88 -4.25
C GLY A 193 11.19 -17.41 -2.82
N LYS A 194 12.05 -16.42 -2.58
CA LYS A 194 12.26 -15.85 -1.25
C LYS A 194 11.64 -14.46 -1.17
N ILE A 195 10.92 -14.19 -0.08
CA ILE A 195 10.40 -12.86 0.25
C ILE A 195 10.95 -12.40 1.61
N GLU A 196 11.05 -11.10 1.78
CA GLU A 196 11.33 -10.49 3.08
C GLU A 196 10.07 -9.79 3.55
N THR A 197 9.62 -10.12 4.76
CA THR A 197 8.39 -9.54 5.31
C THR A 197 8.63 -9.07 6.73
N ARG A 198 8.26 -7.81 7.01
CA ARG A 198 8.23 -7.25 8.35
C ARG A 198 6.82 -6.91 8.75
N PHE A 199 6.47 -7.25 10.00
CA PHE A 199 5.14 -7.08 10.56
C PHE A 199 5.14 -5.96 11.59
N PHE A 200 4.00 -5.23 11.68
CA PHE A 200 3.86 -4.05 12.51
C PHE A 200 2.49 -3.97 13.15
N GLY A 201 2.45 -3.31 14.31
CA GLY A 201 1.21 -2.87 14.92
C GLY A 201 0.37 -3.98 15.52
N SER A 202 0.99 -5.00 16.12
CA SER A 202 0.30 -6.13 16.74
C SER A 202 -0.67 -5.72 17.84
N ILE A 203 -0.41 -4.59 18.49
CA ILE A 203 -1.23 -4.00 19.55
C ILE A 203 -1.76 -2.61 19.16
N SER A 204 -1.81 -2.28 17.86
CA SER A 204 -2.25 -0.94 17.40
C SER A 204 -3.67 -0.58 17.85
N PHE A 205 -4.54 -1.55 18.12
CA PHE A 205 -5.87 -1.30 18.68
C PHE A 205 -5.83 -0.68 20.09
N LEU A 206 -4.71 -0.83 20.83
CA LEU A 206 -4.47 -0.19 22.12
C LEU A 206 -3.81 1.19 22.01
N THR A 207 -3.34 1.57 20.82
CA THR A 207 -2.58 2.81 20.60
C THR A 207 -3.26 4.06 21.19
N PRO A 208 -4.57 4.32 21.01
CA PRO A 208 -5.19 5.50 21.60
C PRO A 208 -5.10 5.53 23.13
N LEU A 209 -5.30 4.37 23.77
CA LEU A 209 -5.23 4.25 25.24
C LEU A 209 -3.78 4.41 25.71
N MET A 210 -2.82 3.80 25.01
CA MET A 210 -1.40 3.88 25.34
C MET A 210 -0.86 5.30 25.20
N ILE A 211 -1.24 6.01 24.13
CA ILE A 211 -0.83 7.42 23.92
C ILE A 211 -1.37 8.29 25.04
N ARG A 212 -2.62 8.08 25.43
CA ARG A 212 -3.24 8.82 26.54
C ARG A 212 -2.54 8.58 27.87
N ALA A 213 -2.08 7.34 28.13
CA ALA A 213 -1.44 6.95 29.39
C ALA A 213 0.06 7.32 29.45
N PHE A 214 0.79 7.16 28.35
CA PHE A 214 2.26 7.17 28.33
C PHE A 214 2.85 8.16 27.32
N GLY A 215 2.02 8.82 26.50
CA GLY A 215 2.44 9.65 25.37
C GLY A 215 2.96 8.85 24.16
N GLU A 216 3.11 9.52 23.02
CA GLU A 216 3.43 8.86 21.74
C GLU A 216 4.79 8.14 21.72
N LYS A 217 5.84 8.79 22.26
CA LYS A 217 7.21 8.24 22.23
C LYS A 217 7.34 6.93 23.00
N ILE A 218 6.72 6.83 24.17
CA ILE A 218 6.76 5.62 25.00
C ILE A 218 5.87 4.53 24.36
N SER A 219 4.68 4.91 23.89
CA SER A 219 3.76 4.01 23.18
C SER A 219 4.41 3.39 21.94
N THR A 220 5.18 4.18 21.17
CA THR A 220 5.94 3.69 20.02
C THR A 220 6.99 2.67 20.44
N LYS A 221 7.76 2.94 21.50
CA LYS A 221 8.76 1.98 22.01
C LYS A 221 8.13 0.68 22.48
N ILE A 222 7.00 0.74 23.18
CA ILE A 222 6.26 -0.45 23.63
C ILE A 222 5.79 -1.25 22.40
N SER A 223 5.17 -0.59 21.42
CA SER A 223 4.74 -1.23 20.17
C SER A 223 5.91 -1.92 19.46
N ASP A 224 7.07 -1.28 19.40
CA ASP A 224 8.29 -1.84 18.80
C ASP A 224 8.81 -3.08 19.49
N ILE A 225 8.80 -3.08 20.82
CA ILE A 225 9.22 -4.25 21.61
C ILE A 225 8.26 -5.41 21.35
N VAL A 226 6.96 -5.13 21.38
CA VAL A 226 5.93 -6.13 21.11
C VAL A 226 6.05 -6.65 19.68
N ASP A 227 6.26 -5.79 18.67
CA ASP A 227 6.41 -6.17 17.27
C ASP A 227 7.69 -7.00 16.98
N LYS A 228 8.65 -7.00 17.87
CA LYS A 228 9.85 -7.86 17.80
C LYS A 228 9.65 -9.25 18.42
N MET A 229 8.58 -9.47 19.15
CA MET A 229 8.31 -10.76 19.82
C MET A 229 7.81 -11.82 18.83
N PHE A 230 8.15 -13.09 19.10
CA PHE A 230 8.05 -14.22 18.15
C PHE A 230 6.63 -14.56 17.65
N PHE A 231 5.57 -14.15 18.35
CA PHE A 231 4.18 -14.58 18.07
C PHE A 231 3.34 -13.60 17.24
N ILE A 232 3.94 -12.56 16.74
CA ILE A 232 3.26 -11.35 16.27
C ILE A 232 2.73 -11.43 14.85
N LYS A 233 3.24 -12.32 13.99
CA LYS A 233 2.78 -12.44 12.59
C LYS A 233 1.25 -12.51 12.47
N ARG A 234 0.58 -13.25 13.36
CA ARG A 234 -0.88 -13.41 13.32
C ARG A 234 -1.65 -12.24 13.92
N SER A 235 -1.04 -11.43 14.77
CA SER A 235 -1.69 -10.27 15.41
C SER A 235 -1.33 -8.94 14.77
N ALA A 236 -0.40 -8.89 13.83
CA ALA A 236 0.00 -7.68 13.16
C ALA A 236 -1.15 -6.98 12.43
N PHE A 237 -1.11 -5.65 12.44
CA PHE A 237 -2.07 -4.80 11.72
C PHE A 237 -1.62 -4.53 10.27
N LYS A 238 -0.32 -4.30 10.09
CA LYS A 238 0.29 -4.03 8.78
C LYS A 238 1.51 -4.92 8.55
N PHE A 239 1.85 -5.09 7.28
CA PHE A 239 3.11 -5.69 6.85
C PHE A 239 3.77 -4.83 5.79
N VAL A 240 5.09 -4.95 5.71
CA VAL A 240 5.89 -4.51 4.56
C VAL A 240 6.52 -5.76 3.96
N LEU A 241 6.30 -5.95 2.66
CA LEU A 241 6.79 -7.08 1.88
C LEU A 241 7.79 -6.58 0.85
N MET A 242 8.92 -7.28 0.71
CA MET A 242 9.82 -7.16 -0.43
C MET A 242 9.99 -8.53 -1.10
N ALA A 243 9.84 -8.57 -2.40
CA ALA A 243 10.00 -9.77 -3.23
C ALA A 243 10.83 -9.43 -4.47
N LYS A 244 11.85 -10.24 -4.77
CA LYS A 244 12.71 -10.05 -5.93
C LYS A 244 12.45 -11.12 -6.98
N LYS A 245 12.18 -10.70 -8.22
CA LYS A 245 12.03 -11.61 -9.36
C LYS A 245 13.37 -12.26 -9.71
N LYS A 246 13.35 -13.59 -9.84
CA LYS A 246 14.53 -14.37 -10.25
C LYS A 246 14.84 -14.22 -11.71
#